data_869d818c3014e9bde886e4e91dafd552
#
_entry.id   869d818c3014e9bde886e4e91dafd552
#
_cell.length_a   1.000
_cell.length_b   1.000
_cell.length_c   1.000
_cell.angle_alpha   90.00
_cell.angle_beta   90.00
_cell.angle_gamma   90.00
#
_symmetry.space_group_name_H-M   'P 1'
#
loop_
_entity.id
_entity.type
_entity.pdbx_description
1 polymer ?
#
loop_
_entity_poly.entity_id
_entity_poly.type
_entity_poly.pdbx_seq_one_letter_code
_entity_poly.pdbx_strand_id
1 'polypeptide(L)'
;MPSFDIVSEVNQVEVNNAIDQANKEITNRFDFKGSDARIEFKEKEKEKILTLYADDEFKLSQVTDVMTGKLTKRGIDIRSLKYGDVEKVSGNKVKQAVTVRTGVEQELAKKIVRTLKDSKLKVQASIQGDAVRVSGAKRDDLQDAIALVKKTVTDFPLQYQNFRD
;
A
#
# COMPACT_ATOMS: atom_id res chain seq x y z
N MET A 1 24.52 -10.35 -16.73
CA MET A 1 23.23 -11.06 -16.76
C MET A 1 22.09 -10.07 -16.54
N PRO A 2 21.09 -10.04 -17.43
CA PRO A 2 19.95 -9.16 -17.23
C PRO A 2 19.25 -9.38 -15.88
N SER A 3 18.76 -8.31 -15.30
CA SER A 3 18.08 -8.35 -14.00
C SER A 3 17.07 -7.21 -13.86
N PHE A 4 16.18 -7.34 -12.90
CA PHE A 4 15.27 -6.27 -12.48
C PHE A 4 14.95 -6.46 -11.01
N ASP A 5 14.36 -5.44 -10.42
CA ASP A 5 13.94 -5.47 -9.01
C ASP A 5 12.42 -5.39 -8.90
N ILE A 6 11.86 -6.22 -8.03
CA ILE A 6 10.46 -6.15 -7.62
C ILE A 6 10.42 -5.34 -6.33
N VAL A 7 9.69 -4.23 -6.36
CA VAL A 7 9.59 -3.31 -5.23
C VAL A 7 8.14 -2.97 -4.96
N SER A 8 7.88 -2.36 -3.81
CA SER A 8 6.59 -1.77 -3.51
C SER A 8 6.84 -0.40 -2.88
N GLU A 9 6.73 0.63 -3.69
CA GLU A 9 7.01 1.99 -3.27
C GLU A 9 5.73 2.81 -3.24
N VAL A 10 5.64 3.70 -2.26
CA VAL A 10 4.51 4.62 -2.10
C VAL A 10 5.08 6.03 -2.03
N ASN A 11 4.52 6.94 -2.83
CA ASN A 11 4.93 8.35 -2.80
C ASN A 11 4.28 9.03 -1.60
N GLN A 12 5.06 9.25 -0.55
CA GLN A 12 4.57 9.82 0.71
C GLN A 12 4.06 11.26 0.54
N VAL A 13 4.67 12.04 -0.35
CA VAL A 13 4.20 13.42 -0.63
C VAL A 13 2.77 13.37 -1.16
N GLU A 14 2.49 12.45 -2.08
CA GLU A 14 1.14 12.30 -2.64
C GLU A 14 0.15 11.75 -1.62
N VAL A 15 0.60 10.88 -0.71
CA VAL A 15 -0.25 10.43 0.41
C VAL A 15 -0.64 11.64 1.28
N ASN A 16 0.33 12.47 1.65
CA ASN A 16 0.08 13.65 2.46
C ASN A 16 -0.86 14.62 1.77
N ASN A 17 -0.68 14.85 0.47
CA ASN A 17 -1.57 15.71 -0.31
C ASN A 17 -2.99 15.15 -0.35
N ALA A 18 -3.13 13.84 -0.51
CA ALA A 18 -4.43 13.18 -0.53
C ALA A 18 -5.16 13.36 0.82
N ILE A 19 -4.43 13.19 1.92
CA ILE A 19 -4.99 13.32 3.27
C ILE A 19 -5.40 14.76 3.54
N ASP A 20 -4.60 15.75 3.13
CA ASP A 20 -4.97 17.16 3.25
C ASP A 20 -6.27 17.46 2.49
N GLN A 21 -6.41 16.94 1.27
CA GLN A 21 -7.62 17.10 0.47
C GLN A 21 -8.80 16.37 1.09
N ALA A 22 -8.58 15.18 1.65
CA ALA A 22 -9.63 14.42 2.32
C ALA A 22 -10.16 15.21 3.53
N ASN A 23 -9.27 15.77 4.34
CA ASN A 23 -9.67 16.56 5.50
C ASN A 23 -10.42 17.82 5.10
N LYS A 24 -10.03 18.48 3.99
CA LYS A 24 -10.76 19.64 3.48
C LYS A 24 -12.18 19.26 3.07
N GLU A 25 -12.33 18.15 2.36
CA GLU A 25 -13.66 17.69 1.96
C GLU A 25 -14.52 17.34 3.17
N ILE A 26 -13.97 16.60 4.14
CA ILE A 26 -14.69 16.23 5.36
C ILE A 26 -15.15 17.48 6.11
N THR A 27 -14.26 18.47 6.28
CA THR A 27 -14.59 19.72 6.97
C THR A 27 -15.71 20.49 6.27
N ASN A 28 -15.76 20.43 4.95
CA ASN A 28 -16.71 21.22 4.15
C ASN A 28 -18.01 20.49 3.81
N ARG A 29 -18.08 19.17 4.05
CA ARG A 29 -19.29 18.40 3.73
C ARG A 29 -20.37 18.64 4.78
N PHE A 30 -21.58 18.81 4.29
CA PHE A 30 -22.74 19.06 5.15
C PHE A 30 -23.01 17.89 6.11
N ASP A 31 -22.84 16.65 5.64
CA ASP A 31 -23.08 15.45 6.44
C ASP A 31 -22.05 15.24 7.56
N PHE A 32 -20.95 16.02 7.57
CA PHE A 32 -19.97 16.03 8.64
C PHE A 32 -20.04 17.30 9.51
N LYS A 33 -21.04 18.13 9.30
CA LYS A 33 -21.16 19.38 10.06
C LYS A 33 -21.31 19.10 11.55
N GLY A 34 -20.47 19.76 12.35
CA GLY A 34 -20.44 19.55 13.80
C GLY A 34 -19.74 18.26 14.23
N SER A 35 -19.24 17.49 13.28
CA SER A 35 -18.51 16.26 13.55
C SER A 35 -17.05 16.54 13.85
N ASP A 36 -16.46 15.61 14.60
CA ASP A 36 -15.03 15.58 14.91
C ASP A 36 -14.26 14.70 13.92
N ALA A 37 -14.90 14.30 12.83
CA ALA A 37 -14.32 13.41 11.81
C ALA A 37 -13.08 14.04 11.19
N ARG A 38 -12.02 13.25 11.11
CA ARG A 38 -10.74 13.71 10.55
C ARG A 38 -9.80 12.55 10.34
N ILE A 39 -8.74 12.81 9.60
CA ILE A 39 -7.64 11.85 9.38
C ILE A 39 -6.37 12.51 9.87
N GLU A 40 -5.64 11.83 10.75
CA GLU A 40 -4.34 12.30 11.25
C GLU A 40 -3.22 11.39 10.75
N PHE A 41 -2.14 11.98 10.29
CA PHE A 41 -0.94 11.25 9.88
C PHE A 41 0.07 11.23 11.02
N LYS A 42 0.63 10.03 11.28
CA LYS A 42 1.72 9.87 12.24
C LYS A 42 2.76 8.92 11.66
N GLU A 43 4.01 9.19 11.95
CA GLU A 43 5.10 8.27 11.65
C GLU A 43 5.68 7.79 12.97
N LYS A 44 5.68 6.47 13.18
CA LYS A 44 6.20 5.85 14.40
C LYS A 44 7.09 4.67 14.03
N GLU A 45 8.36 4.73 14.41
CA GLU A 45 9.32 3.64 14.15
C GLU A 45 9.36 3.21 12.68
N LYS A 46 9.35 4.18 11.77
CA LYS A 46 9.32 4.00 10.30
C LYS A 46 7.96 3.53 9.76
N GLU A 47 7.00 3.25 10.62
CA GLU A 47 5.64 2.97 10.18
C GLU A 47 4.90 4.28 9.91
N LYS A 48 4.15 4.31 8.82
CA LYS A 48 3.34 5.46 8.43
C LYS A 48 1.88 5.12 8.65
N ILE A 49 1.27 5.82 9.60
CA ILE A 49 -0.06 5.48 10.09
C ILE A 49 -1.01 6.65 9.86
N LEU A 50 -2.14 6.34 9.24
CA LEU A 50 -3.27 7.26 9.10
C LEU A 50 -4.31 6.85 10.12
N THR A 51 -4.63 7.74 11.06
CA THR A 51 -5.67 7.46 12.05
C THR A 51 -6.94 8.19 11.66
N LEU A 52 -8.01 7.44 11.46
CA LEU A 52 -9.32 7.94 11.10
C LEU A 52 -10.16 8.09 12.37
N TYR A 53 -10.80 9.25 12.52
CA TYR A 53 -11.70 9.53 13.64
C TYR A 53 -13.10 9.82 13.10
N ALA A 54 -14.11 9.31 13.76
CA ALA A 54 -15.50 9.57 13.38
C ALA A 54 -16.43 9.45 14.58
N ASP A 55 -17.65 9.97 14.44
CA ASP A 55 -18.64 9.95 15.50
C ASP A 55 -19.21 8.55 15.74
N ASP A 56 -19.27 7.72 14.69
CA ASP A 56 -19.76 6.35 14.75
C ASP A 56 -19.19 5.54 13.58
N GLU A 57 -19.50 4.25 13.52
CA GLU A 57 -18.97 3.38 12.47
C GLU A 57 -19.47 3.74 11.08
N PHE A 58 -20.69 4.24 10.97
CA PHE A 58 -21.23 4.71 9.69
C PHE A 58 -20.45 5.91 9.17
N LYS A 59 -20.21 6.90 10.03
CA LYS A 59 -19.39 8.06 9.66
C LYS A 59 -17.95 7.66 9.36
N LEU A 60 -17.43 6.66 10.08
CA LEU A 60 -16.09 6.14 9.81
C LEU A 60 -15.99 5.57 8.40
N SER A 61 -17.01 4.84 7.95
CA SER A 61 -17.03 4.31 6.59
C SER A 61 -17.03 5.43 5.54
N GLN A 62 -17.70 6.53 5.83
CA GLN A 62 -17.70 7.71 4.96
C GLN A 62 -16.33 8.38 4.91
N VAL A 63 -15.65 8.48 6.06
CA VAL A 63 -14.28 9.01 6.12
C VAL A 63 -13.34 8.11 5.28
N THR A 64 -13.49 6.79 5.41
CA THR A 64 -12.73 5.82 4.61
C THR A 64 -12.94 6.04 3.12
N ASP A 65 -14.17 6.23 2.69
CA ASP A 65 -14.50 6.44 1.28
C ASP A 65 -13.87 7.72 0.74
N VAL A 66 -13.91 8.81 1.52
CA VAL A 66 -13.26 10.07 1.12
C VAL A 66 -11.74 9.85 1.01
N MET A 67 -11.15 9.19 2.00
CA MET A 67 -9.70 8.92 2.03
C MET A 67 -9.28 8.10 0.81
N THR A 68 -9.93 6.97 0.56
CA THR A 68 -9.55 6.08 -0.54
C THR A 68 -9.76 6.75 -1.90
N GLY A 69 -10.81 7.56 -2.03
CA GLY A 69 -11.05 8.32 -3.25
C GLY A 69 -9.94 9.31 -3.55
N LYS A 70 -9.48 10.04 -2.53
CA LYS A 70 -8.38 11.01 -2.70
C LYS A 70 -7.05 10.34 -2.96
N LEU A 71 -6.76 9.24 -2.26
CA LEU A 71 -5.54 8.46 -2.50
C LEU A 71 -5.51 7.94 -3.94
N THR A 72 -6.60 7.38 -4.41
CA THR A 72 -6.70 6.85 -5.77
C THR A 72 -6.47 7.94 -6.81
N LYS A 73 -7.06 9.13 -6.62
CA LYS A 73 -6.85 10.26 -7.53
C LYS A 73 -5.40 10.70 -7.59
N ARG A 74 -4.65 10.52 -6.52
CA ARG A 74 -3.23 10.88 -6.45
C ARG A 74 -2.31 9.74 -6.88
N GLY A 75 -2.86 8.66 -7.42
CA GLY A 75 -2.07 7.55 -7.93
C GLY A 75 -1.57 6.58 -6.88
N ILE A 76 -2.10 6.65 -5.67
CA ILE A 76 -1.76 5.71 -4.60
C ILE A 76 -2.65 4.48 -4.72
N ASP A 77 -2.02 3.30 -4.76
CA ASP A 77 -2.75 2.05 -4.82
C ASP A 77 -3.27 1.69 -3.42
N ILE A 78 -4.58 1.59 -3.29
CA ILE A 78 -5.21 1.34 -1.98
C ILE A 78 -4.93 -0.05 -1.43
N ARG A 79 -4.38 -0.98 -2.24
CA ARG A 79 -3.91 -2.28 -1.73
C ARG A 79 -2.72 -2.15 -0.79
N SER A 80 -2.04 -0.99 -0.80
CA SER A 80 -0.95 -0.71 0.15
C SER A 80 -1.46 -0.43 1.56
N LEU A 81 -2.76 -0.20 1.74
CA LEU A 81 -3.33 0.12 3.04
C LEU A 81 -3.66 -1.15 3.83
N LYS A 82 -3.30 -1.14 5.11
CA LYS A 82 -3.65 -2.21 6.05
C LYS A 82 -4.51 -1.61 7.17
N TYR A 83 -5.76 -2.05 7.24
CA TYR A 83 -6.72 -1.54 8.21
C TYR A 83 -6.59 -2.29 9.54
N GLY A 84 -6.46 -1.52 10.63
CA GLY A 84 -6.52 -2.09 11.96
C GLY A 84 -7.96 -2.22 12.45
N ASP A 85 -8.12 -2.61 13.71
CA ASP A 85 -9.43 -2.75 14.31
C ASP A 85 -10.04 -1.40 14.62
N VAL A 86 -11.37 -1.32 14.54
CA VAL A 86 -12.11 -0.13 14.97
C VAL A 86 -12.13 -0.11 16.48
N GLU A 87 -11.68 0.99 17.09
CA GLU A 87 -11.62 1.17 18.52
C GLU A 87 -12.62 2.24 18.98
N LYS A 88 -13.26 2.00 20.10
CA LYS A 88 -14.14 3.02 20.70
C LYS A 88 -13.30 3.99 21.51
N VAL A 89 -13.64 5.26 21.43
CA VAL A 89 -13.01 6.33 22.22
C VAL A 89 -14.09 7.06 22.99
N SER A 90 -13.70 7.99 23.87
CA SER A 90 -14.66 8.70 24.73
C SER A 90 -15.76 9.40 23.92
N GLY A 91 -16.97 9.43 24.46
CA GLY A 91 -18.12 10.06 23.80
C GLY A 91 -18.79 9.19 22.75
N ASN A 92 -18.60 7.87 22.79
CA ASN A 92 -19.12 6.90 21.82
C ASN A 92 -18.56 7.08 20.40
N LYS A 93 -17.48 7.84 20.28
CA LYS A 93 -16.78 8.01 19.01
C LYS A 93 -15.90 6.80 18.72
N VAL A 94 -15.44 6.69 17.48
CA VAL A 94 -14.58 5.58 17.05
C VAL A 94 -13.34 6.12 16.35
N LYS A 95 -12.30 5.29 16.34
CA LYS A 95 -11.08 5.54 15.57
C LYS A 95 -10.58 4.24 14.95
N GLN A 96 -9.81 4.37 13.91
CA GLN A 96 -9.18 3.23 13.23
C GLN A 96 -7.83 3.64 12.69
N ALA A 97 -6.81 2.84 12.99
CA ALA A 97 -5.48 3.05 12.42
C ALA A 97 -5.38 2.33 11.08
N VAL A 98 -4.84 3.01 10.09
CA VAL A 98 -4.60 2.45 8.76
C VAL A 98 -3.12 2.64 8.46
N THR A 99 -2.39 1.54 8.30
CA THR A 99 -0.97 1.57 8.01
C THR A 99 -0.74 1.63 6.50
N VAL A 100 0.09 2.58 6.05
CA VAL A 100 0.52 2.66 4.66
C VAL A 100 1.78 1.81 4.54
N ARG A 101 1.65 0.62 3.93
CA ARG A 101 2.76 -0.32 3.81
C ARG A 101 3.65 0.06 2.64
N THR A 102 4.96 0.06 2.86
CA THR A 102 5.96 0.27 1.82
C THR A 102 6.99 -0.86 1.89
N GLY A 103 7.59 -1.17 0.74
CA GLY A 103 8.55 -2.27 0.65
C GLY A 103 7.86 -3.63 0.54
N VAL A 104 8.62 -4.63 0.12
CA VAL A 104 8.13 -6.01 0.04
C VAL A 104 8.47 -6.71 1.35
N GLU A 105 7.43 -7.06 2.12
CA GLU A 105 7.61 -7.74 3.41
C GLU A 105 8.29 -9.09 3.22
N GLN A 106 8.98 -9.57 4.24
CA GLN A 106 9.74 -10.82 4.18
C GLN A 106 8.90 -12.02 3.75
N GLU A 107 7.69 -12.15 4.28
CA GLU A 107 6.81 -13.26 3.92
C GLU A 107 6.41 -13.22 2.45
N LEU A 108 6.07 -12.03 1.95
CA LEU A 108 5.73 -11.85 0.54
C LEU A 108 6.96 -12.09 -0.34
N ALA A 109 8.13 -11.58 0.06
CA ALA A 109 9.38 -11.80 -0.67
C ALA A 109 9.69 -13.29 -0.78
N LYS A 110 9.53 -14.04 0.30
CA LYS A 110 9.74 -15.51 0.30
C LYS A 110 8.75 -16.20 -0.62
N LYS A 111 7.49 -15.76 -0.62
CA LYS A 111 6.47 -16.32 -1.51
C LYS A 111 6.82 -16.07 -2.98
N ILE A 112 7.29 -14.87 -3.32
CA ILE A 112 7.69 -14.53 -4.67
C ILE A 112 8.88 -15.39 -5.12
N VAL A 113 9.90 -15.51 -4.28
CA VAL A 113 11.09 -16.32 -4.58
C VAL A 113 10.68 -17.77 -4.81
N ARG A 114 9.84 -18.32 -3.95
CA ARG A 114 9.35 -19.71 -4.07
C ARG A 114 8.54 -19.89 -5.35
N THR A 115 7.66 -18.96 -5.66
CA THR A 115 6.84 -19.03 -6.88
C THR A 115 7.70 -19.09 -8.12
N LEU A 116 8.72 -18.24 -8.19
CA LEU A 116 9.64 -18.22 -9.33
C LEU A 116 10.48 -19.50 -9.39
N LYS A 117 10.94 -20.01 -8.26
CA LYS A 117 11.72 -21.23 -8.20
C LYS A 117 10.90 -22.43 -8.67
N ASP A 118 9.65 -22.53 -8.24
CA ASP A 118 8.76 -23.65 -8.57
C ASP A 118 8.25 -23.59 -10.01
N SER A 119 8.32 -22.43 -10.66
CA SER A 119 7.82 -22.22 -12.02
C SER A 119 8.65 -22.87 -13.09
N LYS A 120 9.87 -23.28 -12.79
CA LYS A 120 10.86 -23.82 -13.74
C LYS A 120 11.35 -22.78 -14.75
N LEU A 121 11.04 -21.52 -14.58
CA LEU A 121 11.64 -20.45 -15.38
C LEU A 121 13.13 -20.36 -15.09
N LYS A 122 13.91 -20.03 -16.10
CA LYS A 122 15.37 -19.95 -15.99
C LYS A 122 15.78 -18.60 -15.39
N VAL A 123 15.32 -18.33 -14.18
CA VAL A 123 15.63 -17.11 -13.45
C VAL A 123 16.07 -17.46 -12.04
N GLN A 124 16.82 -16.54 -11.43
CA GLN A 124 17.21 -16.61 -10.04
C GLN A 124 16.62 -15.42 -9.32
N ALA A 125 16.06 -15.65 -8.16
CA ALA A 125 15.48 -14.59 -7.35
C ALA A 125 16.13 -14.56 -5.98
N SER A 126 16.44 -13.34 -5.50
CA SER A 126 17.04 -13.17 -4.18
C SER A 126 16.43 -11.98 -3.49
N ILE A 127 16.31 -12.06 -2.15
CA ILE A 127 15.78 -10.98 -1.34
C ILE A 127 16.89 -9.96 -1.10
N GLN A 128 16.64 -8.70 -1.47
CA GLN A 128 17.56 -7.59 -1.32
C GLN A 128 16.90 -6.52 -0.46
N GLY A 129 17.06 -6.61 0.86
CA GLY A 129 16.39 -5.69 1.78
C GLY A 129 14.87 -5.80 1.69
N ASP A 130 14.21 -4.76 1.23
CA ASP A 130 12.75 -4.72 1.04
C ASP A 130 12.33 -4.90 -0.43
N ALA A 131 13.20 -5.48 -1.23
CA ALA A 131 12.97 -5.75 -2.65
C ALA A 131 13.35 -7.19 -2.98
N VAL A 132 12.93 -7.65 -4.16
CA VAL A 132 13.35 -8.96 -4.70
C VAL A 132 14.03 -8.72 -6.03
N ARG A 133 15.27 -9.15 -6.14
CA ARG A 133 16.03 -9.06 -7.40
C ARG A 133 15.89 -10.35 -8.19
N VAL A 134 15.53 -10.22 -9.46
CA VAL A 134 15.37 -11.34 -10.37
C VAL A 134 16.35 -11.19 -11.50
N SER A 135 17.13 -12.25 -11.76
CA SER A 135 18.11 -12.26 -12.84
C SER A 135 17.93 -13.51 -13.71
N GLY A 136 18.32 -13.39 -14.97
CA GLY A 136 18.24 -14.50 -15.92
C GLY A 136 19.07 -14.18 -17.16
N ALA A 137 19.49 -15.23 -17.87
CA ALA A 137 20.33 -15.06 -19.06
C ALA A 137 19.57 -14.40 -20.22
N LYS A 138 18.25 -14.59 -20.28
CA LYS A 138 17.42 -14.09 -21.38
C LYS A 138 16.37 -13.11 -20.86
N ARG A 139 16.18 -12.00 -21.59
CA ARG A 139 15.15 -11.02 -21.27
C ARG A 139 13.74 -11.61 -21.31
N ASP A 140 13.48 -12.56 -22.21
CA ASP A 140 12.18 -13.23 -22.32
C ASP A 140 11.85 -13.96 -21.01
N ASP A 141 12.82 -14.60 -20.38
CA ASP A 141 12.61 -15.27 -19.10
C ASP A 141 12.24 -14.26 -18.00
N LEU A 142 12.84 -13.06 -18.04
CA LEU A 142 12.50 -12.00 -17.10
C LEU A 142 11.07 -11.51 -17.30
N GLN A 143 10.63 -11.35 -18.55
CA GLN A 143 9.26 -10.95 -18.85
C GLN A 143 8.25 -12.00 -18.40
N ASP A 144 8.58 -13.27 -18.58
CA ASP A 144 7.75 -14.37 -18.11
C ASP A 144 7.66 -14.38 -16.59
N ALA A 145 8.75 -14.06 -15.90
CA ALA A 145 8.77 -13.93 -14.45
C ALA A 145 7.85 -12.82 -13.97
N ILE A 146 7.87 -11.65 -14.62
CA ILE A 146 6.99 -10.53 -14.31
C ILE A 146 5.52 -10.95 -14.48
N ALA A 147 5.19 -11.59 -15.61
CA ALA A 147 3.83 -12.05 -15.87
C ALA A 147 3.33 -13.02 -14.80
N LEU A 148 4.20 -13.95 -14.38
CA LEU A 148 3.85 -14.91 -13.34
C LEU A 148 3.60 -14.24 -12.00
N VAL A 149 4.45 -13.31 -11.60
CA VAL A 149 4.29 -12.58 -10.33
C VAL A 149 3.02 -11.75 -10.34
N LYS A 150 2.72 -11.07 -11.46
CA LYS A 150 1.48 -10.29 -11.60
C LYS A 150 0.24 -11.18 -11.44
N LYS A 151 0.29 -12.39 -11.95
CA LYS A 151 -0.82 -13.34 -11.87
C LYS A 151 -0.97 -13.91 -10.46
N THR A 152 0.14 -14.12 -9.76
CA THR A 152 0.15 -14.78 -8.45
C THR A 152 -0.11 -13.81 -7.30
N VAL A 153 0.45 -12.59 -7.36
CA VAL A 153 0.31 -11.58 -6.31
C VAL A 153 -0.66 -10.51 -6.78
N THR A 154 -1.90 -10.60 -6.34
CA THR A 154 -2.98 -9.70 -6.74
C THR A 154 -3.47 -8.79 -5.62
N ASP A 155 -3.09 -9.09 -4.38
CA ASP A 155 -3.58 -8.39 -3.18
C ASP A 155 -2.61 -7.34 -2.65
N PHE A 156 -1.49 -7.13 -3.32
CA PHE A 156 -0.47 -6.15 -2.91
C PHE A 156 0.15 -5.51 -4.14
N PRO A 157 0.35 -4.17 -4.13
CA PRO A 157 0.90 -3.47 -5.30
C PRO A 157 2.40 -3.70 -5.42
N LEU A 158 2.84 -4.11 -6.59
CA LEU A 158 4.24 -4.32 -6.90
C LEU A 158 4.62 -3.51 -8.13
N GLN A 159 5.84 -2.99 -8.13
CA GLN A 159 6.43 -2.34 -9.30
C GLN A 159 7.67 -3.12 -9.72
N TYR A 160 7.99 -3.04 -11.00
CA TYR A 160 9.12 -3.73 -11.60
C TYR A 160 10.03 -2.67 -12.21
N GLN A 161 11.22 -2.54 -11.66
CA GLN A 161 12.11 -1.43 -12.02
C GLN A 161 13.57 -1.84 -11.97
N ASN A 162 14.46 -0.86 -12.21
CA ASN A 162 15.90 -1.07 -12.14
C ASN A 162 16.38 -2.16 -13.12
N PHE A 163 15.80 -2.14 -14.32
CA PHE A 163 16.20 -3.10 -15.37
C PHE A 163 17.65 -2.88 -15.78
N ARG A 164 18.42 -3.95 -15.77
CA ARG A 164 19.83 -3.95 -16.15
C ARG A 164 20.10 -5.06 -17.15
N ASP A 165 21.07 -4.82 -18.04
CA ASP A 165 21.52 -5.82 -19.00
C ASP A 165 22.71 -6.63 -18.43
#